data_6d434f74fdb7e7fb2d248c4f5e7af373
#
_entry.id   6d434f74fdb7e7fb2d248c4f5e7af373
#
_cell.length_a   1.000
_cell.length_b   1.000
_cell.length_c   1.000
_cell.angle_alpha   90.00
_cell.angle_beta   90.00
_cell.angle_gamma   90.00
#
_symmetry.space_group_name_H-M   'P 1'
#
loop_
_entity.id
_entity.type
_entity.pdbx_description
1 polymer ?
#
loop_
_entity_poly.entity_id
_entity_poly.type
_entity_poly.pdbx_seq_one_letter_code
_entity_poly.pdbx_strand_id
1 'polypeptide(L)'
;MKLRPFLKWAGSKQQLLPELLKRIPKAWNPEMDLYVEPFVGAGALFWELLPKRAWLNDANEELYVTWLAFEACFACDLFECLRHYAREYKRRDPAKVFVEFREWTPEAKAVGARAARMIFLNKTCFNGLYRVNQSGQFNTPWGHNSKATVFDEENLKACRDAYAQVDLELACGDFETVRPPPGSLWYADPPYVPVSKTSNFTSYTKNGFTYVDQLRLLVHAAKLKAEGVHVMLSQAADENLVDQYRRCGFQCDLVQARRAVNSDASKRGKVGEYIIY
;
A
#
# COMPACT_ATOMS: atom_id res chain seq x y z
N MET A 1 20.71 0.87 -7.52
CA MET A 1 19.44 1.11 -8.27
C MET A 1 18.43 1.67 -7.30
N LYS A 2 17.64 2.71 -7.68
CA LYS A 2 16.56 3.21 -6.81
C LYS A 2 15.42 2.20 -6.82
N LEU A 3 15.00 1.70 -5.65
CA LEU A 3 13.89 0.76 -5.50
C LEU A 3 12.56 1.45 -5.82
N ARG A 4 11.66 0.69 -6.39
CA ARG A 4 10.29 1.15 -6.69
C ARG A 4 9.28 0.14 -6.15
N PRO A 5 8.13 0.59 -5.62
CA PRO A 5 7.07 -0.32 -5.25
C PRO A 5 6.74 -1.32 -6.37
N PHE A 6 6.64 -2.58 -6.02
CA PHE A 6 6.40 -3.65 -6.99
C PHE A 6 4.93 -3.74 -7.45
N LEU A 7 4.01 -3.12 -6.71
CA LEU A 7 2.60 -2.99 -7.05
C LEU A 7 2.26 -1.59 -7.55
N LYS A 8 1.25 -1.50 -8.42
CA LYS A 8 0.50 -0.27 -8.68
C LYS A 8 -0.60 -0.16 -7.63
N TRP A 9 -0.36 0.55 -6.54
CA TRP A 9 -1.37 0.68 -5.50
C TRP A 9 -2.04 2.04 -5.60
N ALA A 10 -3.38 2.05 -5.60
CA ALA A 10 -4.12 3.30 -5.65
C ALA A 10 -3.84 4.09 -4.36
N GLY A 11 -3.58 5.38 -4.49
CA GLY A 11 -3.17 6.21 -3.37
C GLY A 11 -1.67 6.18 -3.07
N SER A 12 -0.84 5.43 -3.83
CA SER A 12 0.61 5.40 -3.58
C SER A 12 1.23 6.79 -3.48
N LYS A 13 1.96 7.04 -2.39
CA LYS A 13 2.53 8.33 -2.02
C LYS A 13 3.89 8.66 -2.67
N GLN A 14 4.26 7.96 -3.76
CA GLN A 14 5.51 8.22 -4.47
C GLN A 14 5.72 9.69 -4.85
N GLN A 15 4.65 10.40 -5.21
CA GLN A 15 4.72 11.81 -5.57
C GLN A 15 4.89 12.73 -4.37
N LEU A 16 4.48 12.29 -3.18
CA LEU A 16 4.57 13.02 -1.93
C LEU A 16 5.84 12.71 -1.14
N LEU A 17 6.66 11.74 -1.57
CA LEU A 17 7.89 11.36 -0.86
C LEU A 17 8.77 12.58 -0.52
N PRO A 18 9.03 13.54 -1.42
CA PRO A 18 9.84 14.71 -1.07
C PRO A 18 9.24 15.55 0.08
N GLU A 19 7.92 15.61 0.18
CA GLU A 19 7.24 16.36 1.24
C GLU A 19 7.17 15.56 2.55
N LEU A 20 7.01 14.23 2.46
CA LEU A 20 7.05 13.33 3.62
C LEU A 20 8.44 13.34 4.26
N LEU A 21 9.49 13.19 3.45
CA LEU A 21 10.88 13.16 3.93
C LEU A 21 11.30 14.43 4.68
N LYS A 22 10.79 15.62 4.27
CA LYS A 22 11.06 16.90 4.96
C LYS A 22 10.47 16.93 6.39
N ARG A 23 9.47 16.12 6.68
CA ARG A 23 8.71 16.11 7.94
C ARG A 23 9.04 14.93 8.85
N ILE A 24 9.94 14.06 8.40
CA ILE A 24 10.50 13.03 9.29
C ILE A 24 11.25 13.74 10.43
N PRO A 25 10.95 13.40 11.69
CA PRO A 25 11.62 14.01 12.84
C PRO A 25 13.13 13.79 12.78
N LYS A 26 13.91 14.83 13.01
CA LYS A 26 15.39 14.74 13.02
C LYS A 26 15.92 13.81 14.12
N ALA A 27 15.12 13.57 15.16
CA ALA A 27 15.46 12.68 16.26
C ALA A 27 15.32 11.19 15.88
N TRP A 28 14.52 10.86 14.83
CA TRP A 28 14.36 9.49 14.37
C TRP A 28 15.51 9.08 13.44
N ASN A 29 16.06 7.89 13.67
CA ASN A 29 17.21 7.37 12.91
C ASN A 29 16.83 6.01 12.27
N PRO A 30 16.82 5.90 10.93
CA PRO A 30 16.46 4.67 10.22
C PRO A 30 17.39 3.48 10.51
N GLU A 31 18.61 3.72 10.99
CA GLU A 31 19.57 2.66 11.33
C GLU A 31 19.33 2.07 12.73
N MET A 32 18.60 2.74 13.60
CA MET A 32 18.44 2.35 15.01
C MET A 32 16.99 2.20 15.44
N ASP A 33 16.12 3.10 14.98
CA ASP A 33 14.76 3.21 15.48
C ASP A 33 13.77 2.41 14.61
N LEU A 34 12.66 2.00 15.23
CA LEU A 34 11.63 1.25 14.54
C LEU A 34 10.82 2.14 13.60
N TYR A 35 10.66 1.69 12.36
CA TYR A 35 9.71 2.23 11.39
C TYR A 35 8.42 1.41 11.35
N VAL A 36 7.26 2.06 11.27
CA VAL A 36 5.96 1.37 11.33
C VAL A 36 4.99 1.91 10.30
N GLU A 37 4.41 1.03 9.47
CA GLU A 37 3.29 1.35 8.56
C GLU A 37 2.08 0.45 8.86
N PRO A 38 1.00 0.96 9.49
CA PRO A 38 -0.22 0.19 9.77
C PRO A 38 -1.11 -0.03 8.52
N PHE A 39 -0.85 0.69 7.43
CA PHE A 39 -1.50 0.59 6.12
C PHE A 39 -0.40 0.57 5.05
N VAL A 40 0.38 -0.52 4.98
CA VAL A 40 1.58 -0.53 4.16
C VAL A 40 1.31 -0.40 2.66
N GLY A 41 0.21 -0.96 2.17
CA GLY A 41 -0.09 -0.92 0.74
C GLY A 41 1.09 -1.42 -0.10
N ALA A 42 1.58 -0.58 -1.01
CA ALA A 42 2.79 -0.86 -1.80
C ALA A 42 4.10 -0.37 -1.14
N GLY A 43 4.06 0.18 0.07
CA GLY A 43 5.23 0.56 0.86
C GLY A 43 6.06 1.70 0.25
N ALA A 44 5.43 2.75 -0.27
CA ALA A 44 6.16 3.80 -0.98
C ALA A 44 7.23 4.48 -0.10
N LEU A 45 6.89 4.77 1.17
CA LEU A 45 7.82 5.40 2.10
C LEU A 45 8.82 4.38 2.66
N PHE A 46 8.39 3.14 2.95
CA PHE A 46 9.27 2.05 3.36
C PHE A 46 10.41 1.81 2.36
N TRP A 47 10.11 1.70 1.05
CA TRP A 47 11.13 1.50 0.01
C TRP A 47 12.06 2.71 -0.19
N GLU A 48 11.63 3.90 0.15
CA GLU A 48 12.48 5.09 0.10
C GLU A 48 13.42 5.20 1.30
N LEU A 49 12.94 4.83 2.50
CA LEU A 49 13.70 4.91 3.76
C LEU A 49 14.61 3.72 3.98
N LEU A 50 14.19 2.51 3.63
CA LEU A 50 14.86 1.24 3.90
C LEU A 50 15.42 1.15 5.34
N PRO A 51 14.56 1.27 6.36
CA PRO A 51 15.00 1.26 7.75
C PRO A 51 15.57 -0.12 8.12
N LYS A 52 16.46 -0.18 9.12
CA LYS A 52 17.00 -1.47 9.61
C LYS A 52 15.97 -2.31 10.34
N ARG A 53 14.98 -1.66 10.95
CA ARG A 53 13.90 -2.32 11.69
C ARG A 53 12.56 -1.78 11.25
N ALA A 54 11.64 -2.65 10.89
CA ALA A 54 10.31 -2.24 10.45
C ALA A 54 9.20 -3.16 10.97
N TRP A 55 8.03 -2.58 11.21
CA TRP A 55 6.78 -3.29 11.44
C TRP A 55 5.77 -2.84 10.39
N LEU A 56 5.46 -3.72 9.45
CA LEU A 56 4.52 -3.46 8.35
C LEU A 56 3.23 -4.23 8.58
N ASN A 57 2.10 -3.55 8.45
CA ASN A 57 0.77 -4.15 8.59
C ASN A 57 -0.15 -3.71 7.45
N ASP A 58 -1.06 -4.57 7.07
CA ASP A 58 -2.22 -4.22 6.25
C ASP A 58 -3.39 -5.14 6.60
N ALA A 59 -4.62 -4.62 6.53
CA ALA A 59 -5.82 -5.42 6.76
C ALA A 59 -6.18 -6.31 5.56
N ASN A 60 -5.53 -6.13 4.42
CA ASN A 60 -5.74 -6.92 3.21
C ASN A 60 -4.83 -8.17 3.22
N GLU A 61 -5.45 -9.34 3.42
CA GLU A 61 -4.72 -10.61 3.50
C GLU A 61 -3.92 -10.93 2.22
N GLU A 62 -4.45 -10.66 1.03
CA GLU A 62 -3.71 -10.92 -0.22
C GLU A 62 -2.48 -10.00 -0.35
N LEU A 63 -2.56 -8.80 0.18
CA LEU A 63 -1.42 -7.89 0.23
C LEU A 63 -0.38 -8.36 1.25
N TYR A 64 -0.82 -8.76 2.45
CA TYR A 64 0.04 -9.38 3.46
C TYR A 64 0.78 -10.60 2.89
N VAL A 65 0.08 -11.53 2.24
CA VAL A 65 0.69 -12.71 1.60
C VAL A 65 1.68 -12.31 0.50
N THR A 66 1.40 -11.19 -0.20
CA THR A 66 2.31 -10.69 -1.24
C THR A 66 3.62 -10.14 -0.64
N TRP A 67 3.57 -9.48 0.50
CA TRP A 67 4.75 -9.07 1.25
C TRP A 67 5.51 -10.26 1.85
N LEU A 68 4.78 -11.24 2.42
CA LEU A 68 5.36 -12.47 2.97
C LEU A 68 6.14 -13.27 1.92
N ALA A 69 5.74 -13.22 0.65
CA ALA A 69 6.40 -13.94 -0.43
C ALA A 69 7.82 -13.45 -0.75
N PHE A 70 8.27 -12.33 -0.16
CA PHE A 70 9.67 -11.89 -0.25
C PHE A 70 10.59 -12.65 0.73
N GLU A 71 10.06 -13.37 1.69
CA GLU A 71 10.86 -14.25 2.52
C GLU A 71 11.54 -15.36 1.69
N ALA A 72 12.75 -15.74 2.09
CA ALA A 72 13.61 -16.64 1.32
C ALA A 72 12.93 -17.97 0.97
N CYS A 73 12.11 -18.52 1.88
CA CYS A 73 11.41 -19.79 1.68
C CYS A 73 10.31 -19.76 0.60
N PHE A 74 9.77 -18.58 0.26
CA PHE A 74 8.69 -18.42 -0.73
C PHE A 74 9.14 -17.74 -2.01
N ALA A 75 10.29 -17.06 -2.01
CA ALA A 75 10.74 -16.22 -3.12
C ALA A 75 10.96 -17.02 -4.42
N CYS A 76 11.44 -18.24 -4.36
CA CYS A 76 11.63 -19.09 -5.55
C CYS A 76 10.30 -19.31 -6.28
N ASP A 77 9.26 -19.73 -5.57
CA ASP A 77 7.93 -19.99 -6.12
C ASP A 77 7.32 -18.70 -6.71
N LEU A 78 7.49 -17.55 -6.01
CA LEU A 78 7.04 -16.26 -6.50
C LEU A 78 7.62 -15.94 -7.88
N PHE A 79 8.94 -16.03 -8.05
CA PHE A 79 9.60 -15.70 -9.32
C PHE A 79 9.28 -16.70 -10.43
N GLU A 80 9.20 -17.98 -10.13
CA GLU A 80 8.82 -19.01 -11.10
C GLU A 80 7.40 -18.81 -11.62
N CYS A 81 6.45 -18.57 -10.74
CA CYS A 81 5.07 -18.28 -11.10
C CYS A 81 4.96 -17.00 -11.93
N LEU A 82 5.64 -15.92 -11.55
CA LEU A 82 5.63 -14.67 -12.32
C LEU A 82 6.22 -14.82 -13.72
N ARG A 83 7.31 -15.57 -13.86
CA ARG A 83 7.88 -15.87 -15.19
C ARG A 83 6.93 -16.72 -16.03
N HIS A 84 6.24 -17.68 -15.41
CA HIS A 84 5.20 -18.47 -16.08
C HIS A 84 4.07 -17.57 -16.57
N TYR A 85 3.49 -16.72 -15.70
CA TYR A 85 2.40 -15.82 -16.06
C TYR A 85 2.79 -14.81 -17.15
N ALA A 86 4.00 -14.27 -17.08
CA ALA A 86 4.50 -13.36 -18.10
C ALA A 86 4.65 -14.03 -19.47
N ARG A 87 5.10 -15.31 -19.49
CA ARG A 87 5.17 -16.10 -20.74
C ARG A 87 3.80 -16.38 -21.32
N GLU A 88 2.84 -16.83 -20.50
CA GLU A 88 1.49 -17.11 -20.94
C GLU A 88 0.79 -15.85 -21.48
N TYR A 89 0.94 -14.72 -20.78
CA TYR A 89 0.38 -13.42 -21.18
C TYR A 89 0.94 -12.92 -22.52
N LYS A 90 2.19 -13.22 -22.82
CA LYS A 90 2.86 -12.86 -24.08
C LYS A 90 2.51 -13.80 -25.24
N ARG A 91 2.28 -15.09 -24.97
CA ARG A 91 2.13 -16.15 -25.99
C ARG A 91 0.69 -16.41 -26.41
N ARG A 92 -0.27 -16.16 -25.53
CA ARG A 92 -1.69 -16.43 -25.71
C ARG A 92 -2.48 -15.11 -25.81
N ASP A 93 -3.78 -15.22 -25.99
CA ASP A 93 -4.69 -14.06 -25.90
C ASP A 93 -4.64 -13.48 -24.47
N PRO A 94 -4.13 -12.26 -24.27
CA PRO A 94 -3.94 -11.66 -22.94
C PRO A 94 -5.25 -11.50 -22.16
N ALA A 95 -6.38 -11.27 -22.85
CA ALA A 95 -7.67 -11.14 -22.19
C ALA A 95 -8.13 -12.48 -21.59
N LYS A 96 -7.95 -13.58 -22.34
CA LYS A 96 -8.27 -14.93 -21.86
C LYS A 96 -7.35 -15.36 -20.72
N VAL A 97 -6.05 -15.10 -20.84
CA VAL A 97 -5.08 -15.39 -19.77
C VAL A 97 -5.41 -14.61 -18.51
N PHE A 98 -5.80 -13.32 -18.63
CA PHE A 98 -6.22 -12.53 -17.48
C PHE A 98 -7.44 -13.12 -16.78
N VAL A 99 -8.47 -13.52 -17.52
CA VAL A 99 -9.68 -14.13 -16.95
C VAL A 99 -9.35 -15.45 -16.26
N GLU A 100 -8.56 -16.31 -16.89
CA GLU A 100 -8.12 -17.60 -16.33
C GLU A 100 -7.43 -17.42 -14.97
N PHE A 101 -6.42 -16.53 -14.90
CA PHE A 101 -5.72 -16.27 -13.64
C PHE A 101 -6.57 -15.49 -12.61
N ARG A 102 -7.54 -14.69 -13.04
CA ARG A 102 -8.49 -14.05 -12.14
C ARG A 102 -9.42 -15.05 -11.46
N GLU A 103 -9.90 -16.04 -12.22
CA GLU A 103 -10.83 -17.07 -11.74
C GLU A 103 -10.12 -18.20 -10.99
N TRP A 104 -8.83 -18.43 -11.32
CA TRP A 104 -8.04 -19.39 -10.58
C TRP A 104 -7.74 -18.90 -9.16
N THR A 105 -8.01 -19.77 -8.18
CA THR A 105 -7.72 -19.48 -6.77
C THR A 105 -6.64 -20.47 -6.30
N PRO A 106 -5.41 -19.99 -6.00
CA PRO A 106 -4.36 -20.85 -5.45
C PRO A 106 -4.75 -21.37 -4.06
N GLU A 107 -4.18 -22.52 -3.69
CA GLU A 107 -4.30 -23.02 -2.33
C GLU A 107 -3.80 -22.00 -1.30
N ALA A 108 -4.43 -21.96 -0.12
CA ALA A 108 -4.07 -21.00 0.92
C ALA A 108 -2.60 -21.07 1.35
N LYS A 109 -1.99 -22.27 1.28
CA LYS A 109 -0.57 -22.51 1.63
C LYS A 109 0.41 -22.13 0.52
N ALA A 110 -0.05 -21.89 -0.69
CA ALA A 110 0.80 -21.57 -1.84
C ALA A 110 1.14 -20.06 -1.85
N VAL A 111 1.91 -19.58 -0.89
CA VAL A 111 2.26 -18.16 -0.67
C VAL A 111 2.83 -17.53 -1.94
N GLY A 112 3.86 -18.14 -2.55
CA GLY A 112 4.49 -17.62 -3.77
C GLY A 112 3.51 -17.52 -4.95
N ALA A 113 2.65 -18.53 -5.14
CA ALA A 113 1.64 -18.53 -6.21
C ALA A 113 0.53 -17.49 -5.98
N ARG A 114 0.06 -17.32 -4.72
CA ARG A 114 -0.90 -16.27 -4.35
C ARG A 114 -0.33 -14.88 -4.63
N ALA A 115 0.90 -14.62 -4.18
CA ALA A 115 1.60 -13.37 -4.39
C ALA A 115 1.82 -13.08 -5.89
N ALA A 116 2.27 -14.08 -6.66
CA ALA A 116 2.45 -13.95 -8.10
C ALA A 116 1.14 -13.61 -8.81
N ARG A 117 0.04 -14.28 -8.43
CA ARG A 117 -1.30 -13.96 -8.93
C ARG A 117 -1.71 -12.53 -8.61
N MET A 118 -1.49 -12.09 -7.37
CA MET A 118 -1.79 -10.71 -6.94
C MET A 118 -1.02 -9.70 -7.78
N ILE A 119 0.29 -9.87 -7.95
CA ILE A 119 1.14 -8.99 -8.77
C ILE A 119 0.68 -9.00 -10.24
N PHE A 120 0.43 -10.18 -10.81
CA PHE A 120 -0.05 -10.31 -12.18
C PHE A 120 -1.36 -9.55 -12.41
N LEU A 121 -2.37 -9.81 -11.57
CA LEU A 121 -3.67 -9.15 -11.69
C LEU A 121 -3.56 -7.64 -11.51
N ASN A 122 -2.79 -7.18 -10.53
CA ASN A 122 -2.57 -5.76 -10.30
C ASN A 122 -1.90 -5.06 -11.49
N LYS A 123 -0.94 -5.70 -12.15
CA LYS A 123 -0.22 -5.11 -13.31
C LYS A 123 -1.01 -5.14 -14.61
N THR A 124 -1.97 -6.06 -14.75
CA THR A 124 -2.71 -6.31 -16.00
C THR A 124 -4.18 -5.88 -15.95
N CYS A 125 -4.73 -5.60 -14.76
CA CYS A 125 -6.09 -5.09 -14.61
C CYS A 125 -6.22 -3.61 -14.96
N PHE A 126 -7.45 -3.14 -15.04
CA PHE A 126 -7.78 -1.74 -15.32
C PHE A 126 -7.20 -0.81 -14.24
N ASN A 127 -6.32 0.10 -14.65
CA ASN A 127 -5.63 1.10 -13.82
C ASN A 127 -4.85 0.56 -12.62
N GLY A 128 -4.61 -0.75 -12.51
CA GLY A 128 -3.96 -1.36 -11.35
C GLY A 128 -4.81 -1.31 -10.08
N LEU A 129 -6.13 -1.22 -10.22
CA LEU A 129 -7.04 -1.14 -9.08
C LEU A 129 -7.23 -2.51 -8.44
N TYR A 130 -6.99 -2.62 -7.15
CA TYR A 130 -7.40 -3.78 -6.39
C TYR A 130 -8.84 -3.56 -5.90
N ARG A 131 -9.74 -4.46 -6.27
CA ARG A 131 -11.13 -4.45 -5.84
C ARG A 131 -11.63 -5.87 -5.70
N VAL A 132 -12.42 -6.12 -4.66
CA VAL A 132 -13.06 -7.41 -4.43
C VAL A 132 -14.59 -7.27 -4.46
N ASN A 133 -15.28 -8.37 -4.79
CA ASN A 133 -16.73 -8.48 -4.66
C ASN A 133 -17.12 -8.78 -3.19
N GLN A 134 -18.41 -8.92 -2.93
CA GLN A 134 -18.92 -9.23 -1.58
C GLN A 134 -18.40 -10.57 -1.03
N SER A 135 -18.03 -11.50 -1.93
CA SER A 135 -17.43 -12.80 -1.56
C SER A 135 -15.91 -12.70 -1.31
N GLY A 136 -15.30 -11.49 -1.43
CA GLY A 136 -13.87 -11.28 -1.26
C GLY A 136 -13.02 -11.67 -2.47
N GLN A 137 -13.61 -11.98 -3.62
CA GLN A 137 -12.90 -12.36 -4.83
C GLN A 137 -12.52 -11.13 -5.65
N PHE A 138 -11.32 -11.12 -6.21
CA PHE A 138 -10.85 -10.05 -7.10
C PHE A 138 -11.79 -9.86 -8.30
N ASN A 139 -12.29 -8.65 -8.52
CA ASN A 139 -13.30 -8.36 -9.53
C ASN A 139 -12.98 -7.17 -10.45
N THR A 140 -11.77 -6.64 -10.43
CA THR A 140 -11.38 -5.61 -11.39
C THR A 140 -11.27 -6.22 -12.79
N PRO A 141 -11.80 -5.56 -13.84
CA PRO A 141 -11.71 -6.06 -15.20
C PRO A 141 -10.29 -5.96 -15.77
N TRP A 142 -10.04 -6.66 -16.87
CA TRP A 142 -8.79 -6.52 -17.62
C TRP A 142 -8.56 -5.08 -18.10
N GLY A 143 -7.29 -4.65 -18.08
CA GLY A 143 -6.90 -3.27 -18.40
C GLY A 143 -6.74 -2.98 -19.90
N HIS A 144 -7.09 -3.92 -20.79
CA HIS A 144 -6.97 -3.80 -22.25
C HIS A 144 -5.55 -3.45 -22.74
N ASN A 145 -4.53 -3.76 -21.95
CA ASN A 145 -3.13 -3.54 -22.32
C ASN A 145 -2.41 -4.87 -22.58
N SER A 146 -2.45 -5.34 -23.83
CA SER A 146 -1.79 -6.58 -24.26
C SER A 146 -0.26 -6.55 -24.14
N LYS A 147 0.34 -5.37 -24.00
CA LYS A 147 1.78 -5.16 -23.84
C LYS A 147 2.16 -4.83 -22.39
N ALA A 148 1.28 -5.08 -21.41
CA ALA A 148 1.59 -4.80 -20.03
C ALA A 148 2.82 -5.62 -19.57
N THR A 149 3.75 -4.94 -18.91
CA THR A 149 4.84 -5.60 -18.19
C THR A 149 4.26 -6.22 -16.92
N VAL A 150 4.17 -7.55 -16.89
CA VAL A 150 3.61 -8.30 -15.75
C VAL A 150 4.40 -8.04 -14.48
N PHE A 151 5.74 -8.00 -14.57
CA PHE A 151 6.62 -7.60 -13.46
C PHE A 151 7.97 -7.13 -14.01
N ASP A 152 8.62 -6.27 -13.25
CA ASP A 152 10.00 -5.84 -13.49
C ASP A 152 10.90 -6.75 -12.63
N GLU A 153 11.52 -7.74 -13.27
CA GLU A 153 12.27 -8.77 -12.55
C GLU A 153 13.48 -8.22 -11.81
N GLU A 154 14.19 -7.25 -12.40
CA GLU A 154 15.36 -6.63 -11.79
C GLU A 154 14.96 -5.84 -10.53
N ASN A 155 13.92 -5.00 -10.63
CA ASN A 155 13.41 -4.26 -9.49
C ASN A 155 12.86 -5.21 -8.40
N LEU A 156 12.16 -6.27 -8.78
CA LEU A 156 11.60 -7.21 -7.80
C LEU A 156 12.69 -7.98 -7.04
N LYS A 157 13.78 -8.38 -7.74
CA LYS A 157 14.96 -8.98 -7.10
C LYS A 157 15.63 -8.00 -6.15
N ALA A 158 15.83 -6.75 -6.59
CA ALA A 158 16.42 -5.72 -5.74
C ALA A 158 15.56 -5.41 -4.51
N CYS A 159 14.22 -5.40 -4.65
CA CYS A 159 13.29 -5.28 -3.52
C CYS A 159 13.44 -6.47 -2.55
N ARG A 160 13.51 -7.70 -3.06
CA ARG A 160 13.72 -8.89 -2.22
C ARG A 160 15.04 -8.82 -1.47
N ASP A 161 16.12 -8.47 -2.16
CA ASP A 161 17.45 -8.40 -1.55
C ASP A 161 17.53 -7.31 -0.47
N ALA A 162 16.85 -6.18 -0.68
CA ALA A 162 16.72 -5.12 0.31
C ALA A 162 15.83 -5.54 1.50
N TYR A 163 14.69 -6.17 1.22
CA TYR A 163 13.78 -6.72 2.23
C TYR A 163 14.50 -7.69 3.18
N ALA A 164 15.36 -8.57 2.66
CA ALA A 164 16.13 -9.53 3.43
C ALA A 164 17.17 -8.88 4.38
N GLN A 165 17.44 -7.58 4.26
CA GLN A 165 18.37 -6.84 5.14
C GLN A 165 17.64 -6.11 6.28
N VAL A 166 16.31 -6.13 6.29
CA VAL A 166 15.48 -5.46 7.30
C VAL A 166 15.06 -6.47 8.36
N ASP A 167 15.23 -6.13 9.63
CA ASP A 167 14.59 -6.83 10.74
C ASP A 167 13.10 -6.46 10.73
N LEU A 168 12.31 -7.30 10.04
CA LEU A 168 10.95 -7.00 9.65
C LEU A 168 9.93 -7.85 10.40
N GLU A 169 9.02 -7.18 11.11
CA GLU A 169 7.76 -7.76 11.56
C GLU A 169 6.66 -7.48 10.52
N LEU A 170 5.99 -8.52 10.06
CA LEU A 170 4.88 -8.42 9.11
C LEU A 170 3.59 -8.90 9.77
N ALA A 171 2.54 -8.07 9.75
CA ALA A 171 1.26 -8.37 10.37
C ALA A 171 0.08 -8.20 9.39
N CYS A 172 -1.03 -8.86 9.69
CA CYS A 172 -2.28 -8.72 8.94
C CYS A 172 -3.43 -8.47 9.92
N GLY A 173 -3.94 -7.23 9.96
CA GLY A 173 -5.01 -6.92 10.89
C GLY A 173 -5.41 -5.47 10.96
N ASP A 174 -6.24 -5.16 11.97
CA ASP A 174 -6.68 -3.80 12.23
C ASP A 174 -5.50 -2.92 12.69
N PHE A 175 -5.48 -1.67 12.24
CA PHE A 175 -4.41 -0.71 12.54
C PHE A 175 -4.24 -0.42 14.04
N GLU A 176 -5.29 -0.56 14.85
CA GLU A 176 -5.23 -0.34 16.30
C GLU A 176 -4.43 -1.41 17.05
N THR A 177 -4.20 -2.57 16.41
CA THR A 177 -3.32 -3.60 16.98
C THR A 177 -1.84 -3.25 16.89
N VAL A 178 -1.49 -2.29 16.01
CA VAL A 178 -0.11 -1.85 15.76
C VAL A 178 0.27 -0.75 16.76
N ARG A 179 0.93 -1.14 17.84
CA ARG A 179 1.32 -0.26 18.95
C ARG A 179 2.83 -0.28 19.17
N PRO A 180 3.57 0.54 18.42
CA PRO A 180 5.02 0.61 18.55
C PRO A 180 5.47 1.27 19.85
N PRO A 181 6.72 1.01 20.31
CA PRO A 181 7.31 1.68 21.46
C PRO A 181 7.59 3.16 21.19
N PRO A 182 7.77 3.97 22.25
CA PRO A 182 8.22 5.37 22.14
C PRO A 182 9.50 5.51 21.30
N GLY A 183 9.62 6.61 20.55
CA GLY A 183 10.75 6.86 19.64
C GLY A 183 10.60 6.25 18.25
N SER A 184 9.64 5.36 18.01
CA SER A 184 9.34 4.82 16.68
C SER A 184 8.77 5.91 15.76
N LEU A 185 9.00 5.77 14.43
CA LEU A 185 8.28 6.54 13.42
C LEU A 185 7.08 5.71 12.92
N TRP A 186 5.88 6.16 13.21
CA TRP A 186 4.62 5.56 12.77
C TRP A 186 4.02 6.40 11.64
N TYR A 187 3.99 5.85 10.42
CA TYR A 187 3.43 6.51 9.25
C TYR A 187 2.17 5.82 8.78
N ALA A 188 1.05 6.54 8.71
CA ALA A 188 -0.23 6.03 8.25
C ALA A 188 -0.70 6.71 6.96
N ASP A 189 -1.08 5.90 5.99
CA ASP A 189 -1.76 6.30 4.75
C ASP A 189 -3.09 5.54 4.63
N PRO A 190 -4.11 5.91 5.42
CA PRO A 190 -5.38 5.19 5.48
C PRO A 190 -6.17 5.34 4.16
N PRO A 191 -7.09 4.42 3.86
CA PRO A 191 -8.06 4.62 2.80
C PRO A 191 -8.87 5.89 3.04
N TYR A 192 -9.02 6.73 2.00
CA TYR A 192 -9.79 7.97 2.12
C TYR A 192 -11.30 7.71 2.05
N VAL A 193 -12.06 8.40 2.89
CA VAL A 193 -13.53 8.35 2.81
C VAL A 193 -13.96 8.98 1.48
N PRO A 194 -14.85 8.33 0.72
CA PRO A 194 -15.33 8.88 -0.54
C PRO A 194 -16.05 10.22 -0.33
N VAL A 195 -15.63 11.25 -1.04
CA VAL A 195 -16.26 12.58 -1.01
C VAL A 195 -17.67 12.58 -1.63
N SER A 196 -18.06 11.50 -2.33
CA SER A 196 -19.40 11.34 -2.92
C SER A 196 -19.87 9.89 -2.88
N LYS A 197 -21.20 9.67 -2.82
CA LYS A 197 -21.84 8.33 -2.83
C LYS A 197 -21.49 7.48 -4.06
N THR A 198 -20.98 8.07 -5.13
CA THR A 198 -20.60 7.40 -6.38
C THR A 198 -19.12 7.03 -6.47
N SER A 199 -18.28 7.47 -5.54
CA SER A 199 -16.82 7.20 -5.53
C SER A 199 -16.45 6.04 -4.59
N ASN A 200 -17.09 4.89 -4.74
CA ASN A 200 -16.83 3.67 -3.94
C ASN A 200 -15.49 3.01 -4.30
N PHE A 201 -14.36 3.72 -4.16
CA PHE A 201 -13.01 3.16 -4.36
C PHE A 201 -12.37 2.59 -3.09
N THR A 202 -13.11 2.53 -1.97
CA THR A 202 -12.59 2.11 -0.65
C THR A 202 -12.77 0.62 -0.35
N SER A 203 -13.18 -0.20 -1.32
CA SER A 203 -13.39 -1.65 -1.14
C SER A 203 -12.07 -2.44 -1.20
N TYR A 204 -11.06 -2.03 -0.44
CA TYR A 204 -9.83 -2.81 -0.23
C TYR A 204 -10.05 -3.99 0.72
N THR A 205 -11.07 -3.91 1.55
CA THR A 205 -11.57 -4.95 2.45
C THR A 205 -13.09 -5.07 2.30
N LYS A 206 -13.69 -6.18 2.77
CA LYS A 206 -15.14 -6.41 2.68
C LYS A 206 -15.99 -5.31 3.32
N ASN A 207 -15.48 -4.66 4.37
CA ASN A 207 -16.21 -3.67 5.16
C ASN A 207 -15.90 -2.21 4.78
N GLY A 208 -14.91 -1.98 3.90
CA GLY A 208 -14.44 -0.63 3.56
C GLY A 208 -13.74 0.08 4.75
N PHE A 209 -13.50 1.38 4.60
CA PHE A 209 -12.96 2.26 5.65
C PHE A 209 -13.91 3.45 5.81
N THR A 210 -14.55 3.58 6.95
CA THR A 210 -15.63 4.51 7.20
C THR A 210 -15.16 5.78 7.91
N TYR A 211 -16.04 6.77 8.06
CA TYR A 211 -15.73 7.96 8.86
C TYR A 211 -15.51 7.60 10.35
N VAL A 212 -16.18 6.57 10.86
CA VAL A 212 -15.93 6.07 12.22
C VAL A 212 -14.51 5.52 12.34
N ASP A 213 -14.00 4.83 11.32
CA ASP A 213 -12.63 4.34 11.30
C ASP A 213 -11.62 5.49 11.23
N GLN A 214 -11.95 6.61 10.56
CA GLN A 214 -11.12 7.83 10.60
C GLN A 214 -11.04 8.42 12.01
N LEU A 215 -12.14 8.42 12.77
CA LEU A 215 -12.14 8.87 14.15
C LEU A 215 -11.38 7.92 15.09
N ARG A 216 -11.51 6.61 14.88
CA ARG A 216 -10.69 5.60 15.57
C ARG A 216 -9.19 5.86 15.33
N LEU A 217 -8.82 6.11 14.07
CA LEU A 217 -7.45 6.41 13.67
C LEU A 217 -6.93 7.69 14.34
N LEU A 218 -7.72 8.76 14.39
CA LEU A 218 -7.38 9.99 15.09
C LEU A 218 -7.08 9.72 16.57
N VAL A 219 -7.96 8.99 17.25
CA VAL A 219 -7.81 8.66 18.69
C VAL A 219 -6.55 7.82 18.91
N HIS A 220 -6.31 6.82 18.05
CA HIS A 220 -5.12 5.96 18.11
C HIS A 220 -3.84 6.77 17.90
N ALA A 221 -3.79 7.61 16.85
CA ALA A 221 -2.67 8.49 16.54
C ALA A 221 -2.36 9.47 17.70
N ALA A 222 -3.39 10.08 18.28
CA ALA A 222 -3.22 10.99 19.42
C ALA A 222 -2.66 10.27 20.66
N LYS A 223 -3.10 9.04 20.92
CA LYS A 223 -2.58 8.20 21.98
C LYS A 223 -1.11 7.85 21.77
N LEU A 224 -0.74 7.38 20.57
CA LEU A 224 0.64 7.07 20.22
C LEU A 224 1.56 8.29 20.38
N LYS A 225 1.10 9.47 19.91
CA LYS A 225 1.85 10.73 20.08
C LYS A 225 2.07 11.07 21.55
N ALA A 226 1.05 10.90 22.41
CA ALA A 226 1.17 11.11 23.85
C ALA A 226 2.11 10.11 24.54
N GLU A 227 2.26 8.91 23.98
CA GLU A 227 3.19 7.85 24.41
C GLU A 227 4.62 8.06 23.87
N GLY A 228 4.89 9.16 23.13
CA GLY A 228 6.23 9.49 22.62
C GLY A 228 6.60 8.83 21.28
N VAL A 229 5.62 8.35 20.52
CA VAL A 229 5.80 7.87 19.14
C VAL A 229 5.79 9.08 18.19
N HIS A 230 6.69 9.09 17.22
CA HIS A 230 6.68 10.06 16.14
C HIS A 230 5.59 9.67 15.12
N VAL A 231 4.45 10.37 15.18
CA VAL A 231 3.30 10.09 14.33
C VAL A 231 3.31 10.98 13.10
N MET A 232 3.14 10.38 11.91
CA MET A 232 2.94 11.08 10.65
C MET A 232 1.83 10.38 9.85
N LEU A 233 0.92 11.17 9.26
CA LEU A 233 -0.18 10.65 8.44
C LEU A 233 -0.29 11.42 7.13
N SER A 234 -0.75 10.73 6.08
CA SER A 234 -1.32 11.36 4.87
C SER A 234 -2.84 11.33 4.96
N GLN A 235 -3.51 12.45 4.65
CA GLN A 235 -4.96 12.54 4.72
C GLN A 235 -5.53 13.34 3.55
N ALA A 236 -6.70 12.93 3.05
CA ALA A 236 -7.45 13.73 2.08
C ALA A 236 -7.78 15.12 2.68
N ALA A 237 -8.00 16.10 1.80
CA ALA A 237 -8.39 17.45 2.20
C ALA A 237 -9.86 17.47 2.69
N ASP A 238 -10.10 16.92 3.85
CA ASP A 238 -11.33 17.03 4.65
C ASP A 238 -11.05 17.94 5.84
N GLU A 239 -11.45 19.21 5.72
CA GLU A 239 -11.15 20.23 6.75
C GLU A 239 -11.76 19.89 8.11
N ASN A 240 -12.94 19.25 8.16
CA ASN A 240 -13.56 18.86 9.42
C ASN A 240 -12.71 17.82 10.18
N LEU A 241 -12.17 16.86 9.47
CA LEU A 241 -11.31 15.84 10.07
C LEU A 241 -9.94 16.44 10.42
N VAL A 242 -9.37 17.26 9.56
CA VAL A 242 -8.08 17.93 9.78
C VAL A 242 -8.14 18.87 10.99
N ASP A 243 -9.24 19.59 11.19
CA ASP A 243 -9.42 20.42 12.38
C ASP A 243 -9.46 19.63 13.68
N GLN A 244 -9.96 18.39 13.65
CA GLN A 244 -9.89 17.51 14.81
C GLN A 244 -8.45 17.10 15.12
N TYR A 245 -7.61 16.80 14.12
CA TYR A 245 -6.18 16.56 14.33
C TYR A 245 -5.49 17.79 14.91
N ARG A 246 -5.77 19.02 14.41
CA ARG A 246 -5.22 20.27 14.97
C ARG A 246 -5.59 20.44 16.45
N ARG A 247 -6.84 20.16 16.83
CA ARG A 247 -7.30 20.20 18.24
C ARG A 247 -6.60 19.17 19.14
N CYS A 248 -6.12 18.05 18.57
CA CYS A 248 -5.29 17.06 19.25
C CYS A 248 -3.80 17.44 19.26
N GLY A 249 -3.43 18.67 18.84
CA GLY A 249 -2.05 19.15 18.87
C GLY A 249 -1.17 18.66 17.73
N PHE A 250 -1.74 18.21 16.62
CA PHE A 250 -1.00 17.90 15.42
C PHE A 250 -0.77 19.14 14.55
N GLN A 251 0.39 19.21 13.91
CA GLN A 251 0.62 20.11 12.80
C GLN A 251 0.03 19.49 11.52
N CYS A 252 -0.62 20.30 10.68
CA CYS A 252 -1.33 19.83 9.48
C CYS A 252 -0.97 20.73 8.31
N ASP A 253 -0.13 20.25 7.40
CA ASP A 253 0.35 20.99 6.24
C ASP A 253 -0.37 20.54 4.97
N LEU A 254 -1.00 21.46 4.27
CA LEU A 254 -1.59 21.20 2.96
C LEU A 254 -0.50 21.14 1.88
N VAL A 255 -0.42 20.01 1.19
CA VAL A 255 0.50 19.78 0.07
C VAL A 255 -0.27 19.47 -1.21
N GLN A 256 0.35 19.75 -2.36
CA GLN A 256 -0.28 19.51 -3.66
C GLN A 256 0.19 18.17 -4.24
N ALA A 257 -0.73 17.21 -4.40
CA ALA A 257 -0.50 15.95 -5.10
C ALA A 257 -1.14 15.98 -6.50
N ARG A 258 -0.52 15.28 -7.47
CA ARG A 258 -1.16 15.06 -8.76
C ARG A 258 -2.06 13.82 -8.68
N ARG A 259 -3.34 13.96 -8.99
CA ARG A 259 -4.24 12.81 -9.11
C ARG A 259 -3.88 12.01 -10.37
N ALA A 260 -3.17 10.90 -10.22
CA ALA A 260 -2.74 10.04 -11.32
C ALA A 260 -3.88 9.14 -11.85
N VAL A 261 -4.89 8.84 -11.03
CA VAL A 261 -5.98 7.90 -11.37
C VAL A 261 -7.31 8.63 -11.31
N ASN A 262 -7.86 8.96 -12.48
CA ASN A 262 -9.26 9.30 -12.66
C ASN A 262 -9.73 8.68 -13.97
N SER A 263 -10.92 8.09 -14.00
CA SER A 263 -11.56 7.57 -15.23
C SER A 263 -11.79 8.67 -16.26
N ASP A 264 -12.00 9.91 -15.81
CA ASP A 264 -12.12 11.11 -16.65
C ASP A 264 -10.77 11.86 -16.67
N ALA A 265 -10.13 11.87 -17.83
CA ALA A 265 -8.84 12.53 -18.03
C ALA A 265 -8.88 14.05 -17.78
N SER A 266 -10.03 14.71 -18.00
CA SER A 266 -10.23 16.14 -17.76
C SER A 266 -10.23 16.51 -16.27
N LYS A 267 -10.48 15.53 -15.39
CA LYS A 267 -10.48 15.69 -13.93
C LYS A 267 -9.17 15.26 -13.26
N ARG A 268 -8.10 15.07 -14.05
CA ARG A 268 -6.74 14.86 -13.57
C ARG A 268 -6.10 16.19 -13.23
N GLY A 269 -6.31 16.68 -12.02
CA GLY A 269 -5.77 17.95 -11.52
C GLY A 269 -4.91 17.77 -10.27
N LYS A 270 -4.35 18.88 -9.79
CA LYS A 270 -3.74 18.91 -8.46
C LYS A 270 -4.84 18.76 -7.42
N VAL A 271 -4.67 17.87 -6.48
CA VAL A 271 -5.55 17.67 -5.32
C VAL A 271 -4.75 17.96 -4.08
N GLY A 272 -5.35 18.73 -3.17
CA GLY A 272 -4.76 18.95 -1.86
C GLY A 272 -4.79 17.66 -1.05
N GLU A 273 -3.66 17.34 -0.42
CA GLU A 273 -3.55 16.32 0.62
C GLU A 273 -2.92 16.96 1.85
N TYR A 274 -3.31 16.54 3.04
CA TYR A 274 -2.66 16.97 4.27
C TYR A 274 -1.61 15.96 4.69
N ILE A 275 -0.44 16.47 5.11
CA ILE A 275 0.52 15.73 5.92
C ILE A 275 0.34 16.22 7.34
N ILE A 276 0.02 15.30 8.26
CA ILE A 276 -0.31 15.51 9.66
C ILE A 276 0.80 14.89 10.50
N TYR A 277 1.38 15.67 11.48
CA TYR A 277 2.51 15.19 12.30
C TYR A 277 2.66 15.93 13.62
#